data_954d58fa3f2c69ed8f4fa778c25be61d
#
_entry.id   954d58fa3f2c69ed8f4fa778c25be61d
#
_cell.length_a   1.000
_cell.length_b   1.000
_cell.length_c   1.000
_cell.angle_alpha   90.00
_cell.angle_beta   90.00
_cell.angle_gamma   90.00
#
_symmetry.space_group_name_H-M   'P 1'
#
loop_
_entity.id
_entity.type
_entity.pdbx_description
1 polymer ?
#
loop_
_entity_poly.entity_id
_entity_poly.type
_entity_poly.pdbx_seq_one_letter_code
_entity_poly.pdbx_strand_id
1 'polypeptide(L)'
;VDVSIQRFIGAVSELDRSKFFVIHSAPFANKPIHTSFYEEYNVTPSGRGFYGPGIDAKKIKGEVGVYPNVKEIKGKKTKPVRRFVATEHPKNLYKEGIDIEGLSNWAVQYFKNMDDDKRPLWYEPMNEPFVHAKDFYDEKDWDPVAELRVKTEMSKMYRAIAAKIHAEPSLKNMKVMGYGAAWPSFELKDFNNWETNMGLFLDIAGDEMDAISYHLYDGVNQAGQNNKRQGSNNEAIMDMIETYSVNRWGYVKPHAITEYGGIVKNEFTLVRNMQSIRAQNGMIFGLMDREDRLEISIPFNTDEAKWHITKKNKYLPYKAVLWRPENMGVPKSEITGWVYTNRIHFYDIWKDVKGKRVSVSTSNPDIQVQAFTENKQLYVALNNLDERPQKIDFRLEGVEKSVQSIYVKSLTVFEDDLPRYYETTVPSIPSEFFLDTAETIVLAYTLKKPIDFYRKVIETRHYSKEFLAPIEAHKKIGYVFNNVKPNNLVAASLRMSIGRTHDLSKRPIINVNGTIVDVPFNWKGYDQANRKKFFGAIDIPVPVNLIKEKNNVFISFPDSGGHLSTLILDVKTLNE
;
A
#
# COMPACT_ATOMS: atom_id res chain seq x y z
N VAL A 1 21.85 -6.52 10.76
CA VAL A 1 21.13 -7.75 10.37
C VAL A 1 21.67 -8.89 11.22
N ASP A 2 20.83 -9.53 12.03
CA ASP A 2 21.20 -10.70 12.85
C ASP A 2 20.52 -11.95 12.26
N VAL A 3 21.32 -12.79 11.62
CA VAL A 3 20.81 -13.98 10.92
C VAL A 3 20.48 -15.14 11.84
N SER A 4 20.85 -15.06 13.12
CA SER A 4 20.50 -16.08 14.14
C SER A 4 19.04 -15.98 14.59
N ILE A 5 18.35 -14.88 14.27
CA ILE A 5 17.02 -14.56 14.76
C ILE A 5 16.02 -14.50 13.59
N GLN A 6 15.04 -15.38 13.62
CA GLN A 6 13.90 -15.34 12.70
C GLN A 6 12.91 -14.24 13.13
N ARG A 7 12.53 -13.35 12.22
CA ARG A 7 11.57 -12.26 12.47
C ARG A 7 10.14 -12.69 12.12
N PHE A 8 9.21 -12.41 13.02
CA PHE A 8 7.78 -12.58 12.82
C PHE A 8 7.06 -11.24 12.95
N ILE A 9 6.21 -10.95 12.00
CA ILE A 9 5.23 -9.86 12.05
C ILE A 9 3.89 -10.53 12.40
N GLY A 10 3.45 -10.41 13.67
CA GLY A 10 2.37 -11.25 14.15
C GLY A 10 2.70 -12.74 14.00
N ALA A 11 1.93 -13.45 13.18
CA ALA A 11 2.16 -14.87 12.88
C ALA A 11 2.95 -15.12 11.58
N VAL A 12 3.30 -14.08 10.83
CA VAL A 12 3.90 -14.20 9.48
C VAL A 12 5.41 -14.01 9.55
N SER A 13 6.15 -14.97 9.02
CA SER A 13 7.61 -14.88 8.88
C SER A 13 8.10 -15.12 7.46
N GLU A 14 7.33 -15.73 6.59
CA GLU A 14 7.70 -16.01 5.21
C GLU A 14 7.06 -14.99 4.27
N LEU A 15 7.84 -14.46 3.31
CA LEU A 15 7.37 -13.49 2.34
C LEU A 15 6.43 -14.14 1.32
N ASP A 16 5.15 -13.78 1.38
CA ASP A 16 4.20 -14.10 0.32
C ASP A 16 4.33 -13.11 -0.84
N ARG A 17 5.19 -13.43 -1.79
CA ARG A 17 5.44 -12.60 -2.98
C ARG A 17 4.16 -12.22 -3.74
N SER A 18 3.12 -13.05 -3.69
CA SER A 18 1.87 -12.83 -4.40
C SER A 18 1.08 -11.62 -3.89
N LYS A 19 1.40 -11.11 -2.70
CA LYS A 19 0.82 -9.89 -2.15
C LYS A 19 1.48 -8.60 -2.65
N PHE A 20 2.70 -8.69 -3.21
CA PHE A 20 3.55 -7.54 -3.53
C PHE A 20 3.95 -7.45 -5.00
N PHE A 21 4.26 -8.60 -5.62
CA PHE A 21 4.80 -8.64 -6.96
C PHE A 21 3.76 -9.13 -7.95
N VAL A 22 2.95 -8.18 -8.38
CA VAL A 22 1.86 -8.31 -9.34
C VAL A 22 1.93 -7.14 -10.32
N ILE A 23 1.11 -7.12 -11.33
CA ILE A 23 1.01 -6.02 -12.30
C ILE A 23 -0.43 -5.49 -12.32
N HIS A 24 -0.59 -4.16 -12.31
CA HIS A 24 -1.88 -3.55 -12.57
C HIS A 24 -2.31 -3.84 -14.03
N SER A 25 -3.59 -3.97 -14.28
CA SER A 25 -4.11 -4.34 -15.60
C SER A 25 -3.48 -5.63 -16.13
N ALA A 26 -3.46 -6.68 -15.29
CA ALA A 26 -2.88 -7.97 -15.64
C ALA A 26 -3.30 -8.41 -17.05
N PRO A 27 -2.36 -8.83 -17.87
CA PRO A 27 -2.66 -9.29 -19.21
C PRO A 27 -3.53 -10.54 -19.16
N PHE A 28 -4.62 -10.52 -19.91
CA PHE A 28 -5.59 -11.62 -19.96
C PHE A 28 -5.29 -12.66 -21.03
N ALA A 29 -4.30 -12.40 -21.85
CA ALA A 29 -3.91 -13.29 -22.91
C ALA A 29 -2.60 -13.97 -22.54
N ASN A 30 -2.51 -15.28 -22.78
CA ASN A 30 -1.26 -16.03 -22.77
C ASN A 30 -0.39 -15.60 -23.95
N LYS A 31 0.07 -14.36 -23.93
CA LYS A 31 1.05 -13.89 -24.91
C LYS A 31 2.44 -14.28 -24.41
N PRO A 32 3.33 -14.74 -25.30
CA PRO A 32 4.69 -15.13 -24.91
C PRO A 32 5.39 -14.06 -24.06
N ILE A 33 5.29 -12.78 -24.43
CA ILE A 33 5.90 -11.66 -23.69
C ILE A 33 5.40 -11.56 -22.24
N HIS A 34 4.14 -11.89 -21.96
CA HIS A 34 3.61 -11.84 -20.60
C HIS A 34 3.99 -13.07 -19.80
N THR A 35 3.99 -14.25 -20.44
CA THR A 35 4.42 -15.49 -19.78
C THR A 35 5.89 -15.40 -19.39
N SER A 36 6.76 -14.98 -20.30
CA SER A 36 8.17 -14.74 -20.01
C SER A 36 8.39 -13.77 -18.85
N PHE A 37 7.61 -12.68 -18.79
CA PHE A 37 7.70 -11.73 -17.69
C PHE A 37 7.35 -12.37 -16.33
N TYR A 38 6.26 -13.13 -16.24
CA TYR A 38 5.88 -13.77 -15.00
C TYR A 38 6.93 -14.77 -14.51
N GLU A 39 7.53 -15.52 -15.41
CA GLU A 39 8.55 -16.53 -15.10
C GLU A 39 9.90 -15.87 -14.75
N GLU A 40 10.38 -14.95 -15.58
CA GLU A 40 11.68 -14.31 -15.43
C GLU A 40 11.78 -13.43 -14.17
N TYR A 41 10.69 -12.71 -13.85
CA TYR A 41 10.67 -11.77 -12.74
C TYR A 41 9.98 -12.32 -11.48
N ASN A 42 9.59 -13.61 -11.50
CA ASN A 42 8.91 -14.25 -10.38
C ASN A 42 7.70 -13.43 -9.90
N VAL A 43 6.87 -12.99 -10.87
CA VAL A 43 5.68 -12.19 -10.66
C VAL A 43 4.45 -13.09 -10.68
N THR A 44 3.57 -12.89 -9.73
CA THR A 44 2.34 -13.67 -9.67
C THR A 44 1.33 -13.13 -10.70
N PRO A 45 0.77 -14.01 -11.56
CA PRO A 45 -0.33 -13.63 -12.44
C PRO A 45 -1.55 -13.17 -11.63
N SER A 46 -1.68 -11.86 -11.46
CA SER A 46 -2.70 -11.18 -10.68
C SER A 46 -2.82 -9.75 -11.18
N GLY A 47 -3.74 -8.97 -10.64
CA GLY A 47 -3.88 -7.57 -10.98
C GLY A 47 -5.27 -7.05 -10.74
N ARG A 48 -5.59 -5.93 -11.37
CA ARG A 48 -6.84 -5.20 -11.24
C ARG A 48 -7.32 -4.75 -12.62
N GLY A 49 -8.62 -4.67 -12.84
CA GLY A 49 -9.14 -4.15 -14.11
C GLY A 49 -10.63 -3.90 -14.11
N PHE A 50 -11.00 -3.07 -15.07
CA PHE A 50 -12.35 -2.57 -15.23
C PHE A 50 -13.24 -3.61 -15.93
N TYR A 51 -13.93 -4.42 -15.16
CA TYR A 51 -15.05 -5.24 -15.59
C TYR A 51 -15.95 -5.56 -14.39
N GLY A 52 -17.21 -5.83 -14.64
CA GLY A 52 -18.14 -6.16 -13.56
C GLY A 52 -19.60 -6.11 -14.01
N PRO A 53 -20.50 -6.37 -13.03
CA PRO A 53 -21.94 -6.46 -13.30
C PRO A 53 -22.54 -5.18 -13.89
N GLY A 54 -22.11 -3.98 -13.47
CA GLY A 54 -22.63 -2.72 -13.96
C GLY A 54 -22.21 -2.41 -15.38
N ILE A 55 -20.89 -2.59 -15.70
CA ILE A 55 -20.36 -2.40 -17.05
C ILE A 55 -21.12 -3.28 -18.06
N ASP A 56 -21.35 -4.53 -17.69
CA ASP A 56 -21.96 -5.48 -18.62
C ASP A 56 -23.45 -5.26 -18.76
N ALA A 57 -24.16 -4.97 -17.66
CA ALA A 57 -25.56 -4.56 -17.73
C ALA A 57 -25.74 -3.33 -18.60
N LYS A 58 -24.96 -2.27 -18.38
CA LYS A 58 -25.02 -1.04 -19.18
C LYS A 58 -24.73 -1.27 -20.66
N LYS A 59 -23.78 -2.14 -20.99
CA LYS A 59 -23.48 -2.50 -22.40
C LYS A 59 -24.66 -3.18 -23.10
N ILE A 60 -25.42 -4.01 -22.38
CA ILE A 60 -26.54 -4.77 -22.92
C ILE A 60 -27.81 -3.91 -22.97
N LYS A 61 -28.10 -3.17 -21.92
CA LYS A 61 -29.37 -2.41 -21.75
C LYS A 61 -29.26 -0.94 -22.14
N GLY A 62 -28.05 -0.38 -22.30
CA GLY A 62 -27.82 1.02 -22.65
C GLY A 62 -27.91 1.99 -21.48
N GLU A 63 -28.39 1.55 -20.31
CA GLU A 63 -28.67 2.41 -19.16
C GLU A 63 -28.17 1.77 -17.84
N VAL A 64 -27.73 2.63 -16.89
CA VAL A 64 -27.34 2.22 -15.53
C VAL A 64 -28.60 1.92 -14.71
N GLY A 65 -28.55 0.84 -13.93
CA GLY A 65 -29.65 0.43 -13.06
C GLY A 65 -30.75 -0.38 -13.79
N VAL A 66 -30.54 -0.73 -15.04
CA VAL A 66 -31.37 -1.68 -15.78
C VAL A 66 -30.56 -2.97 -16.00
N TYR A 67 -31.08 -4.08 -15.53
CA TYR A 67 -30.33 -5.35 -15.52
C TYR A 67 -30.89 -6.33 -16.57
N PRO A 68 -30.00 -6.98 -17.35
CA PRO A 68 -30.41 -8.01 -18.29
C PRO A 68 -30.75 -9.31 -17.57
N ASN A 69 -31.39 -10.25 -18.27
CA ASN A 69 -31.40 -11.61 -17.81
C ASN A 69 -29.97 -12.17 -17.91
N VAL A 70 -29.56 -12.97 -16.91
CA VAL A 70 -28.20 -13.56 -16.89
C VAL A 70 -27.87 -14.36 -18.16
N LYS A 71 -28.87 -14.97 -18.79
CA LYS A 71 -28.73 -15.69 -20.06
C LYS A 71 -28.39 -14.78 -21.26
N GLU A 72 -28.62 -13.48 -21.14
CA GLU A 72 -28.20 -12.49 -22.16
C GLU A 72 -26.69 -12.22 -22.12
N ILE A 73 -26.02 -12.56 -21.04
CA ILE A 73 -24.56 -12.49 -20.93
C ILE A 73 -23.99 -13.66 -21.71
N LYS A 74 -23.82 -13.48 -23.04
CA LYS A 74 -23.17 -14.47 -23.88
C LYS A 74 -21.74 -14.67 -23.42
N GLY A 75 -21.39 -15.93 -23.12
CA GLY A 75 -20.13 -16.45 -22.59
C GLY A 75 -18.93 -15.55 -22.80
N LYS A 76 -18.73 -14.60 -21.92
CA LYS A 76 -17.55 -13.75 -21.97
C LYS A 76 -16.34 -14.62 -21.76
N LYS A 77 -15.33 -14.39 -22.58
CA LYS A 77 -13.97 -14.81 -22.29
C LYS A 77 -13.60 -14.18 -20.95
N THR A 78 -14.03 -14.81 -19.88
CA THR A 78 -13.66 -14.48 -18.52
C THR A 78 -12.17 -14.61 -18.43
N LYS A 79 -11.58 -13.73 -17.68
CA LYS A 79 -10.14 -13.66 -17.53
C LYS A 79 -9.66 -14.94 -16.86
N PRO A 80 -8.63 -15.61 -17.37
CA PRO A 80 -8.21 -16.90 -16.82
C PRO A 80 -7.48 -16.78 -15.49
N VAL A 81 -7.43 -15.60 -14.88
CA VAL A 81 -6.71 -15.33 -13.64
C VAL A 81 -7.71 -15.09 -12.53
N ARG A 82 -7.90 -16.09 -11.68
CA ARG A 82 -8.77 -15.99 -10.49
C ARG A 82 -8.28 -14.94 -9.48
N ARG A 83 -6.98 -14.85 -9.25
CA ARG A 83 -6.34 -13.84 -8.40
C ARG A 83 -6.40 -12.47 -9.04
N PHE A 84 -7.56 -11.86 -9.08
CA PHE A 84 -7.83 -10.63 -9.78
C PHE A 84 -8.82 -9.75 -9.03
N VAL A 85 -8.60 -8.43 -9.04
CA VAL A 85 -9.53 -7.43 -8.53
C VAL A 85 -10.38 -6.92 -9.68
N ALA A 86 -11.66 -7.29 -9.69
CA ALA A 86 -12.64 -6.69 -10.58
C ALA A 86 -13.10 -5.35 -9.99
N THR A 87 -13.12 -4.29 -10.80
CA THR A 87 -13.61 -2.97 -10.39
C THR A 87 -14.33 -2.28 -11.53
N GLU A 88 -15.11 -1.26 -11.21
CA GLU A 88 -15.91 -0.54 -12.19
C GLU A 88 -15.78 0.98 -12.01
N HIS A 89 -15.95 1.74 -13.08
CA HIS A 89 -16.06 3.18 -12.94
C HIS A 89 -17.44 3.53 -12.37
N PRO A 90 -17.57 4.47 -11.41
CA PRO A 90 -18.86 4.83 -10.80
C PRO A 90 -19.98 5.10 -11.80
N LYS A 91 -19.68 5.74 -12.94
CA LYS A 91 -20.65 6.01 -14.04
C LYS A 91 -21.24 4.77 -14.72
N ASN A 92 -20.74 3.58 -14.41
CA ASN A 92 -21.28 2.32 -14.92
C ASN A 92 -22.16 1.59 -13.90
N LEU A 93 -22.01 1.93 -12.63
CA LEU A 93 -22.68 1.20 -11.55
C LEU A 93 -23.68 2.07 -10.79
N TYR A 94 -23.43 3.38 -10.67
CA TYR A 94 -24.22 4.29 -9.84
C TYR A 94 -24.97 5.35 -10.69
N LYS A 95 -26.19 5.63 -10.30
CA LYS A 95 -26.98 6.83 -10.58
C LYS A 95 -27.80 7.17 -9.34
N GLU A 96 -28.15 8.43 -9.15
CA GLU A 96 -29.00 8.86 -8.04
C GLU A 96 -30.34 8.10 -8.04
N GLY A 97 -30.78 7.67 -6.86
CA GLY A 97 -32.00 6.89 -6.70
C GLY A 97 -31.97 5.48 -7.30
N ILE A 98 -30.77 4.90 -7.48
CA ILE A 98 -30.63 3.54 -8.00
C ILE A 98 -31.31 2.52 -7.08
N ASP A 99 -31.94 1.51 -7.68
CA ASP A 99 -32.42 0.32 -6.95
C ASP A 99 -31.23 -0.51 -6.45
N ILE A 100 -30.83 -0.27 -5.19
CA ILE A 100 -29.72 -0.96 -4.54
C ILE A 100 -29.98 -2.46 -4.39
N GLU A 101 -31.23 -2.85 -4.11
CA GLU A 101 -31.62 -4.26 -3.97
C GLU A 101 -31.51 -4.99 -5.32
N GLY A 102 -32.06 -4.40 -6.39
CA GLY A 102 -31.93 -4.94 -7.74
C GLY A 102 -30.48 -5.04 -8.20
N LEU A 103 -29.64 -4.03 -7.91
CA LEU A 103 -28.21 -4.04 -8.22
C LEU A 103 -27.48 -5.17 -7.51
N SER A 104 -27.70 -5.33 -6.20
CA SER A 104 -27.01 -6.34 -5.41
C SER A 104 -27.42 -7.76 -5.81
N ASN A 105 -28.70 -7.98 -6.09
CA ASN A 105 -29.19 -9.25 -6.64
C ASN A 105 -28.57 -9.55 -8.03
N TRP A 106 -28.46 -8.53 -8.88
CA TRP A 106 -27.81 -8.67 -10.18
C TRP A 106 -26.33 -9.02 -10.05
N ALA A 107 -25.59 -8.38 -9.15
CA ALA A 107 -24.18 -8.67 -8.91
C ALA A 107 -23.97 -10.14 -8.52
N VAL A 108 -24.80 -10.68 -7.63
CA VAL A 108 -24.77 -12.11 -7.26
C VAL A 108 -25.01 -13.00 -8.48
N GLN A 109 -26.07 -12.73 -9.25
CA GLN A 109 -26.37 -13.54 -10.45
C GLN A 109 -25.25 -13.49 -11.49
N TYR A 110 -24.64 -12.31 -11.65
CA TYR A 110 -23.52 -12.10 -12.56
C TYR A 110 -22.32 -12.98 -12.19
N PHE A 111 -21.89 -12.97 -10.92
CA PHE A 111 -20.75 -13.77 -10.49
C PHE A 111 -21.06 -15.26 -10.39
N LYS A 112 -22.28 -15.65 -10.07
CA LYS A 112 -22.72 -17.06 -10.11
C LYS A 112 -22.65 -17.65 -11.50
N ASN A 113 -22.89 -16.85 -12.54
CA ASN A 113 -22.86 -17.30 -13.94
C ASN A 113 -21.43 -17.52 -14.46
N MET A 114 -20.40 -17.24 -13.65
CA MET A 114 -19.02 -17.49 -13.98
C MET A 114 -18.58 -18.87 -13.46
N ASP A 115 -17.75 -19.56 -14.24
CA ASP A 115 -17.04 -20.74 -13.74
C ASP A 115 -16.16 -20.36 -12.54
N ASP A 116 -16.02 -21.26 -11.59
CA ASP A 116 -15.34 -20.98 -10.31
C ASP A 116 -13.86 -20.59 -10.47
N ASP A 117 -13.18 -21.19 -11.45
CA ASP A 117 -11.79 -20.90 -11.81
C ASP A 117 -11.58 -19.57 -12.55
N LYS A 118 -12.65 -18.97 -13.05
CA LYS A 118 -12.65 -17.71 -13.80
C LYS A 118 -13.25 -16.54 -13.02
N ARG A 119 -13.90 -16.83 -11.91
CA ARG A 119 -14.49 -15.81 -11.04
C ARG A 119 -13.38 -15.03 -10.33
N PRO A 120 -13.43 -13.67 -10.28
CA PRO A 120 -12.43 -12.90 -9.57
C PRO A 120 -12.44 -13.24 -8.08
N LEU A 121 -11.26 -13.29 -7.47
CA LEU A 121 -11.14 -13.49 -6.03
C LEU A 121 -11.64 -12.26 -5.27
N TRP A 122 -11.41 -11.07 -5.84
CA TRP A 122 -11.77 -9.80 -5.21
C TRP A 122 -12.71 -8.99 -6.11
N TYR A 123 -13.71 -8.39 -5.49
CA TYR A 123 -14.55 -7.40 -6.12
C TYR A 123 -14.48 -6.09 -5.35
N GLU A 124 -14.05 -5.03 -6.01
CA GLU A 124 -14.08 -3.66 -5.56
C GLU A 124 -15.12 -2.92 -6.41
N PRO A 125 -16.36 -2.78 -5.96
CA PRO A 125 -17.49 -2.32 -6.80
C PRO A 125 -17.23 -1.08 -7.62
N MET A 126 -16.57 -0.06 -7.04
CA MET A 126 -16.27 1.18 -7.76
C MET A 126 -14.85 1.65 -7.53
N ASN A 127 -14.19 2.10 -8.61
CA ASN A 127 -12.91 2.79 -8.56
C ASN A 127 -13.08 4.24 -8.15
N GLU A 128 -12.45 4.65 -7.05
CA GLU A 128 -12.37 6.04 -6.60
C GLU A 128 -13.74 6.77 -6.55
N PRO A 129 -14.81 6.15 -6.01
CA PRO A 129 -16.17 6.66 -6.18
C PRO A 129 -16.37 8.05 -5.59
N PHE A 130 -15.73 8.39 -4.49
CA PHE A 130 -16.01 9.64 -3.77
C PHE A 130 -15.42 10.88 -4.46
N VAL A 131 -14.36 10.75 -5.25
CA VAL A 131 -13.88 11.87 -6.08
C VAL A 131 -14.78 12.12 -7.30
N HIS A 132 -15.61 11.13 -7.62
CA HIS A 132 -16.64 11.21 -8.66
C HIS A 132 -18.03 11.58 -8.14
N ALA A 133 -18.21 11.75 -6.82
CA ALA A 133 -19.53 12.06 -6.25
C ALA A 133 -20.20 13.28 -6.91
N LYS A 134 -19.42 14.31 -7.20
CA LYS A 134 -19.87 15.52 -7.92
C LYS A 134 -20.42 15.27 -9.33
N ASP A 135 -20.12 14.13 -9.94
CA ASP A 135 -20.62 13.79 -11.28
C ASP A 135 -22.10 13.35 -11.26
N PHE A 136 -22.72 13.26 -10.09
CA PHE A 136 -24.03 12.65 -9.88
C PHE A 136 -25.08 13.56 -9.23
N TYR A 137 -24.80 14.86 -9.08
CA TYR A 137 -25.80 15.85 -8.69
C TYR A 137 -25.74 17.07 -9.60
N ASP A 138 -26.92 17.67 -9.88
CA ASP A 138 -27.11 18.70 -10.92
C ASP A 138 -26.73 20.12 -10.47
N GLU A 139 -25.92 20.29 -9.47
CA GLU A 139 -25.47 21.59 -8.98
C GLU A 139 -24.34 22.15 -9.87
N LYS A 140 -24.46 23.41 -10.27
CA LYS A 140 -23.38 24.10 -11.01
C LYS A 140 -22.14 24.32 -10.15
N ASP A 141 -22.37 24.49 -8.86
CA ASP A 141 -21.34 24.69 -7.84
C ASP A 141 -21.24 23.48 -6.92
N TRP A 142 -20.13 23.39 -6.18
CA TRP A 142 -19.94 22.33 -5.20
C TRP A 142 -20.96 22.43 -4.05
N ASP A 143 -21.79 21.41 -3.90
CA ASP A 143 -22.73 21.26 -2.79
C ASP A 143 -22.29 20.15 -1.83
N PRO A 144 -21.83 20.49 -0.61
CA PRO A 144 -21.36 19.51 0.37
C PRO A 144 -22.48 18.58 0.87
N VAL A 145 -23.74 19.01 0.86
CA VAL A 145 -24.88 18.20 1.31
C VAL A 145 -25.21 17.16 0.25
N ALA A 146 -25.28 17.57 -1.01
CA ALA A 146 -25.49 16.66 -2.14
C ALA A 146 -24.33 15.67 -2.27
N GLU A 147 -23.08 16.13 -2.12
CA GLU A 147 -21.90 15.27 -2.16
C GLU A 147 -21.94 14.21 -1.04
N LEU A 148 -22.27 14.60 0.20
CA LEU A 148 -22.39 13.67 1.33
C LEU A 148 -23.51 12.64 1.11
N ARG A 149 -24.65 13.07 0.53
CA ARG A 149 -25.76 12.17 0.17
C ARG A 149 -25.30 11.11 -0.81
N VAL A 150 -24.64 11.52 -1.91
CA VAL A 150 -24.13 10.59 -2.93
C VAL A 150 -23.13 9.60 -2.34
N LYS A 151 -22.16 10.07 -1.54
CA LYS A 151 -21.19 9.21 -0.85
C LYS A 151 -21.87 8.20 0.08
N THR A 152 -22.90 8.64 0.79
CA THR A 152 -23.72 7.77 1.67
C THR A 152 -24.43 6.68 0.87
N GLU A 153 -25.06 7.02 -0.25
CA GLU A 153 -25.73 6.05 -1.13
C GLU A 153 -24.74 5.06 -1.74
N MET A 154 -23.58 5.53 -2.23
CA MET A 154 -22.52 4.66 -2.73
C MET A 154 -22.03 3.69 -1.65
N SER A 155 -21.87 4.16 -0.41
CA SER A 155 -21.47 3.29 0.71
C SER A 155 -22.53 2.23 1.02
N LYS A 156 -23.82 2.58 0.99
CA LYS A 156 -24.92 1.62 1.13
C LYS A 156 -24.93 0.58 0.02
N MET A 157 -24.57 0.97 -1.21
CA MET A 157 -24.44 0.01 -2.32
C MET A 157 -23.32 -1.01 -2.05
N TYR A 158 -22.14 -0.56 -1.59
CA TYR A 158 -21.06 -1.48 -1.22
C TYR A 158 -21.53 -2.49 -0.18
N ARG A 159 -22.18 -2.00 0.90
CA ARG A 159 -22.72 -2.86 1.95
C ARG A 159 -23.69 -3.90 1.39
N ALA A 160 -24.67 -3.48 0.59
CA ALA A 160 -25.71 -4.37 0.06
C ALA A 160 -25.14 -5.43 -0.88
N ILE A 161 -24.21 -5.03 -1.77
CA ILE A 161 -23.53 -5.94 -2.68
C ILE A 161 -22.73 -6.98 -1.90
N ALA A 162 -21.94 -6.55 -0.91
CA ALA A 162 -21.11 -7.44 -0.11
C ALA A 162 -21.96 -8.43 0.71
N ALA A 163 -22.97 -7.94 1.42
CA ALA A 163 -23.89 -8.78 2.20
C ALA A 163 -24.56 -9.88 1.34
N LYS A 164 -24.98 -9.53 0.11
CA LYS A 164 -25.58 -10.50 -0.82
C LYS A 164 -24.57 -11.50 -1.36
N ILE A 165 -23.33 -11.09 -1.67
CA ILE A 165 -22.27 -11.99 -2.10
C ILE A 165 -21.91 -12.96 -0.97
N HIS A 166 -21.75 -12.48 0.26
CA HIS A 166 -21.44 -13.32 1.42
C HIS A 166 -22.57 -14.31 1.77
N ALA A 167 -23.83 -13.91 1.57
CA ALA A 167 -24.97 -14.78 1.80
C ALA A 167 -25.13 -15.91 0.76
N GLU A 168 -24.45 -15.82 -0.38
CA GLU A 168 -24.54 -16.80 -1.46
C GLU A 168 -23.47 -17.91 -1.33
N PRO A 169 -23.81 -19.15 -0.99
CA PRO A 169 -22.83 -20.21 -0.73
C PRO A 169 -21.89 -20.51 -1.89
N SER A 170 -22.35 -20.35 -3.14
CA SER A 170 -21.51 -20.56 -4.33
C SER A 170 -20.46 -19.48 -4.55
N LEU A 171 -20.58 -18.34 -3.83
CA LEU A 171 -19.63 -17.22 -3.88
C LEU A 171 -18.74 -17.11 -2.64
N LYS A 172 -18.78 -18.07 -1.72
CA LYS A 172 -18.05 -18.09 -0.43
C LYS A 172 -16.55 -17.79 -0.52
N ASN A 173 -15.94 -17.97 -1.67
CA ASN A 173 -14.51 -17.71 -1.91
C ASN A 173 -14.25 -16.32 -2.48
N MET A 174 -15.30 -15.56 -2.83
CA MET A 174 -15.15 -14.15 -3.22
C MET A 174 -15.03 -13.26 -2.00
N LYS A 175 -14.19 -12.25 -2.13
CA LYS A 175 -14.04 -11.18 -1.14
C LYS A 175 -14.50 -9.86 -1.74
N VAL A 176 -15.17 -9.02 -0.94
CA VAL A 176 -15.54 -7.67 -1.34
C VAL A 176 -14.68 -6.67 -0.61
N MET A 177 -14.05 -5.78 -1.38
CA MET A 177 -13.15 -4.76 -0.85
C MET A 177 -13.72 -3.37 -1.11
N GLY A 178 -13.44 -2.43 -0.24
CA GLY A 178 -13.92 -1.06 -0.42
C GLY A 178 -13.07 0.00 0.31
N TYR A 179 -13.09 1.22 -0.21
CA TYR A 179 -13.88 1.63 -1.39
C TYR A 179 -13.01 2.05 -2.59
N GLY A 180 -11.74 1.62 -2.66
CA GLY A 180 -10.82 2.09 -3.70
C GLY A 180 -10.53 3.59 -3.56
N ALA A 181 -10.29 4.05 -2.33
CA ALA A 181 -10.23 5.47 -1.99
C ALA A 181 -9.06 6.18 -2.68
N ALA A 182 -9.36 7.19 -3.51
CA ALA A 182 -8.36 8.11 -4.00
C ALA A 182 -7.92 9.11 -2.92
N TRP A 183 -6.66 9.54 -2.97
CA TRP A 183 -6.15 10.69 -2.21
C TRP A 183 -6.52 10.68 -0.73
N PRO A 184 -6.11 9.68 0.07
CA PRO A 184 -6.45 9.58 1.49
C PRO A 184 -5.70 10.66 2.32
N SER A 185 -6.07 11.93 2.11
CA SER A 185 -5.56 13.09 2.87
C SER A 185 -6.49 13.34 4.05
N PHE A 186 -6.44 12.44 5.04
CA PHE A 186 -7.37 12.41 6.18
C PHE A 186 -7.31 13.65 7.05
N GLU A 187 -6.13 14.28 7.14
CA GLU A 187 -5.80 15.44 7.96
C GLU A 187 -6.41 16.76 7.49
N LEU A 188 -6.91 16.79 6.26
CA LEU A 188 -7.47 18.02 5.69
C LEU A 188 -8.77 18.41 6.39
N LYS A 189 -9.01 19.75 6.49
CA LYS A 189 -10.14 20.33 7.21
C LYS A 189 -10.24 19.81 8.65
N ASP A 190 -9.08 19.68 9.30
CA ASP A 190 -8.94 19.22 10.67
C ASP A 190 -9.58 17.85 10.91
N PHE A 191 -9.25 16.88 10.05
CA PHE A 191 -9.78 15.51 9.98
C PHE A 191 -11.25 15.37 9.55
N ASN A 192 -11.97 16.44 9.25
CA ASN A 192 -13.30 16.32 8.65
C ASN A 192 -13.24 15.55 7.31
N ASN A 193 -12.08 15.56 6.63
CA ASN A 193 -11.90 14.77 5.42
C ASN A 193 -11.86 13.26 5.70
N TRP A 194 -11.40 12.83 6.87
CA TRP A 194 -11.57 11.46 7.35
C TRP A 194 -13.06 11.15 7.59
N GLU A 195 -13.73 12.00 8.35
CA GLU A 195 -15.13 11.78 8.78
C GLU A 195 -16.10 11.69 7.59
N THR A 196 -15.91 12.55 6.57
CA THR A 196 -16.79 12.61 5.40
C THR A 196 -16.39 11.68 4.25
N ASN A 197 -15.30 10.90 4.39
CA ASN A 197 -14.85 9.96 3.38
C ASN A 197 -14.62 8.56 3.98
N MET A 198 -13.40 8.24 4.42
CA MET A 198 -13.09 6.89 4.88
C MET A 198 -13.89 6.50 6.13
N GLY A 199 -14.01 7.39 7.11
CA GLY A 199 -14.83 7.15 8.30
C GLY A 199 -16.28 6.88 7.94
N LEU A 200 -16.91 7.75 7.13
CA LEU A 200 -18.27 7.57 6.61
C LEU A 200 -18.45 6.21 5.94
N PHE A 201 -17.51 5.82 5.07
CA PHE A 201 -17.59 4.53 4.38
C PHE A 201 -17.50 3.36 5.36
N LEU A 202 -16.56 3.41 6.30
CA LEU A 202 -16.36 2.35 7.28
C LEU A 202 -17.54 2.22 8.26
N ASP A 203 -18.15 3.34 8.64
CA ASP A 203 -19.35 3.34 9.50
C ASP A 203 -20.56 2.68 8.81
N ILE A 204 -20.70 2.87 7.49
CA ILE A 204 -21.86 2.36 6.74
C ILE A 204 -21.62 0.94 6.22
N ALA A 205 -20.46 0.70 5.59
CA ALA A 205 -20.20 -0.51 4.83
C ALA A 205 -19.11 -1.40 5.44
N GLY A 206 -18.31 -0.88 6.37
CA GLY A 206 -17.11 -1.56 6.87
C GLY A 206 -17.37 -2.95 7.46
N ASP A 207 -18.55 -3.18 8.07
CA ASP A 207 -18.90 -4.50 8.64
C ASP A 207 -18.87 -5.60 7.56
N GLU A 208 -19.29 -5.27 6.34
CA GLU A 208 -19.38 -6.21 5.21
C GLU A 208 -18.11 -6.28 4.35
N MET A 209 -17.11 -5.41 4.57
CA MET A 209 -15.87 -5.45 3.80
C MET A 209 -14.92 -6.51 4.32
N ASP A 210 -14.34 -7.33 3.41
CA ASP A 210 -13.27 -8.28 3.73
C ASP A 210 -11.91 -7.61 3.84
N ALA A 211 -11.71 -6.52 3.12
CA ALA A 211 -10.51 -5.68 3.17
C ALA A 211 -10.85 -4.22 2.89
N ILE A 212 -10.05 -3.31 3.44
CA ILE A 212 -10.19 -1.87 3.22
C ILE A 212 -9.29 -1.46 2.06
N SER A 213 -9.88 -1.01 0.95
CA SER A 213 -9.12 -0.67 -0.26
C SER A 213 -8.94 0.84 -0.46
N TYR A 214 -7.73 1.22 -0.85
CA TYR A 214 -7.35 2.62 -1.13
C TYR A 214 -6.07 2.70 -1.96
N HIS A 215 -5.82 3.90 -2.52
CA HIS A 215 -4.72 4.20 -3.40
C HIS A 215 -3.69 5.09 -2.71
N LEU A 216 -2.41 4.77 -2.87
CA LEU A 216 -1.30 5.52 -2.30
C LEU A 216 -0.39 6.06 -3.40
N TYR A 217 -0.42 7.36 -3.62
CA TYR A 217 0.37 7.99 -4.65
C TYR A 217 1.19 9.16 -4.13
N ASP A 218 2.48 9.18 -4.50
CA ASP A 218 3.27 10.40 -4.51
C ASP A 218 2.87 11.27 -5.69
N GLY A 219 2.80 12.59 -5.51
CA GLY A 219 2.80 13.54 -6.62
C GLY A 219 4.22 13.73 -7.11
N VAL A 220 4.49 13.44 -8.38
CA VAL A 220 5.82 13.58 -8.97
C VAL A 220 5.72 14.48 -10.19
N ASN A 221 6.54 15.54 -10.25
CA ASN A 221 6.57 16.48 -11.37
C ASN A 221 5.20 17.06 -11.78
N GLN A 222 4.25 17.08 -10.87
CA GLN A 222 3.03 17.84 -11.04
C GLN A 222 3.26 19.28 -10.56
N ALA A 223 2.81 20.28 -11.31
CA ALA A 223 3.00 21.68 -10.95
C ALA A 223 2.53 21.93 -9.50
N GLY A 224 3.47 22.33 -8.62
CA GLY A 224 3.21 22.61 -7.22
C GLY A 224 2.96 21.38 -6.32
N GLN A 225 3.24 20.17 -6.80
CA GLN A 225 2.93 18.95 -6.05
C GLN A 225 4.08 17.92 -6.05
N ASN A 226 5.19 18.28 -5.44
CA ASN A 226 6.14 17.25 -4.99
C ASN A 226 5.66 16.68 -3.64
N ASN A 227 4.42 16.22 -3.58
CA ASN A 227 3.77 15.70 -2.38
C ASN A 227 4.08 14.21 -2.23
N LYS A 228 5.08 13.88 -1.44
CA LYS A 228 5.41 12.49 -1.17
C LYS A 228 4.54 11.94 -0.04
N ARG A 229 4.09 10.69 -0.20
CA ARG A 229 3.41 9.91 0.84
C ARG A 229 4.31 8.84 1.42
N GLN A 230 5.31 8.40 0.69
CA GLN A 230 6.28 7.41 1.18
C GLN A 230 6.89 7.87 2.51
N GLY A 231 7.11 6.94 3.44
CA GLY A 231 7.57 7.26 4.79
C GLY A 231 6.44 7.63 5.75
N SER A 232 6.60 8.66 6.55
CA SER A 232 5.75 8.96 7.71
C SER A 232 4.28 9.21 7.38
N ASN A 233 3.95 9.82 6.22
CA ASN A 233 2.56 10.07 5.85
C ASN A 233 1.80 8.77 5.53
N ASN A 234 2.39 7.91 4.71
CA ASN A 234 1.82 6.61 4.37
C ASN A 234 1.58 5.77 5.64
N GLU A 235 2.55 5.76 6.54
CA GLU A 235 2.47 5.07 7.82
C GLU A 235 1.31 5.59 8.68
N ALA A 236 1.12 6.90 8.78
CA ALA A 236 0.03 7.50 9.56
C ALA A 236 -1.36 7.17 8.98
N ILE A 237 -1.49 7.12 7.65
CA ILE A 237 -2.74 6.71 6.97
C ILE A 237 -3.10 5.28 7.36
N MET A 238 -2.14 4.35 7.27
CA MET A 238 -2.37 2.95 7.60
C MET A 238 -2.65 2.77 9.10
N ASP A 239 -1.89 3.41 9.98
CA ASP A 239 -2.10 3.34 11.43
C ASP A 239 -3.49 3.84 11.85
N MET A 240 -4.00 4.88 11.18
CA MET A 240 -5.33 5.41 11.44
C MET A 240 -6.43 4.41 11.09
N ILE A 241 -6.31 3.75 9.93
CA ILE A 241 -7.24 2.69 9.49
C ILE A 241 -7.14 1.48 10.43
N GLU A 242 -5.93 1.06 10.81
CA GLU A 242 -5.70 -0.06 11.73
C GLU A 242 -6.34 0.22 13.10
N THR A 243 -6.10 1.40 13.67
CA THR A 243 -6.65 1.78 14.99
C THR A 243 -8.17 1.84 14.96
N TYR A 244 -8.76 2.44 13.92
CA TYR A 244 -10.21 2.45 13.73
C TYR A 244 -10.76 1.01 13.64
N SER A 245 -10.10 0.13 12.85
CA SER A 245 -10.51 -1.27 12.70
C SER A 245 -10.54 -2.01 14.03
N VAL A 246 -9.47 -1.89 14.83
CA VAL A 246 -9.39 -2.56 16.14
C VAL A 246 -10.47 -2.03 17.10
N ASN A 247 -10.70 -0.72 17.11
CA ASN A 247 -11.70 -0.11 17.97
C ASN A 247 -13.13 -0.53 17.58
N ARG A 248 -13.39 -0.73 16.29
CA ARG A 248 -14.70 -1.07 15.76
C ARG A 248 -14.99 -2.58 15.78
N TRP A 249 -13.99 -3.41 15.41
CA TRP A 249 -14.18 -4.85 15.18
C TRP A 249 -13.34 -5.75 16.08
N GLY A 250 -12.42 -5.18 16.87
CA GLY A 250 -11.52 -5.96 17.75
C GLY A 250 -10.31 -6.58 17.02
N TYR A 251 -10.18 -6.36 15.71
CA TYR A 251 -9.06 -6.80 14.88
C TYR A 251 -8.84 -5.84 13.71
N VAL A 252 -7.67 -5.88 13.11
CA VAL A 252 -7.37 -5.09 11.90
C VAL A 252 -7.99 -5.78 10.68
N LYS A 253 -8.93 -5.14 10.01
CA LYS A 253 -9.35 -5.57 8.67
C LYS A 253 -8.18 -5.37 7.70
N PRO A 254 -7.88 -6.36 6.83
CA PRO A 254 -6.72 -6.28 5.95
C PRO A 254 -6.73 -5.04 5.06
N HIS A 255 -5.56 -4.47 4.83
CA HIS A 255 -5.37 -3.45 3.81
C HIS A 255 -5.37 -4.08 2.42
N ALA A 256 -6.01 -3.43 1.46
CA ALA A 256 -5.89 -3.72 0.03
C ALA A 256 -5.42 -2.44 -0.68
N ILE A 257 -4.14 -2.38 -0.99
CA ILE A 257 -3.57 -1.24 -1.71
C ILE A 257 -3.72 -1.51 -3.20
N THR A 258 -4.92 -1.20 -3.73
CA THR A 258 -5.30 -1.59 -5.09
C THR A 258 -4.63 -0.77 -6.18
N GLU A 259 -3.98 0.34 -5.80
CA GLU A 259 -3.02 1.08 -6.61
C GLU A 259 -1.98 1.78 -5.72
N TYR A 260 -0.68 1.71 -6.07
CA TYR A 260 0.33 2.55 -5.44
C TYR A 260 1.49 2.88 -6.37
N GLY A 261 2.13 4.01 -6.12
CA GLY A 261 3.27 4.49 -6.89
C GLY A 261 3.37 6.00 -6.92
N GLY A 262 3.81 6.58 -8.05
CA GLY A 262 3.88 8.03 -8.26
C GLY A 262 2.97 8.46 -9.40
N ILE A 263 2.26 9.57 -9.22
CA ILE A 263 1.51 10.21 -10.30
C ILE A 263 2.39 11.25 -10.96
N VAL A 264 2.65 11.05 -12.25
CA VAL A 264 3.44 11.93 -13.10
C VAL A 264 2.56 12.73 -14.07
N LYS A 265 3.07 13.85 -14.61
CA LYS A 265 2.38 14.65 -15.64
C LYS A 265 2.02 13.82 -16.87
N ASN A 266 1.03 14.30 -17.61
CA ASN A 266 0.23 13.54 -18.56
C ASN A 266 0.92 12.99 -19.80
N GLU A 267 2.04 13.57 -20.27
CA GLU A 267 2.69 13.07 -21.48
C GLU A 267 3.69 11.97 -21.15
N PHE A 268 3.66 10.91 -21.93
CA PHE A 268 4.65 9.85 -21.86
C PHE A 268 6.03 10.38 -22.28
N THR A 269 7.02 10.20 -21.43
CA THR A 269 8.45 10.23 -21.76
C THR A 269 9.13 9.07 -21.04
N LEU A 270 10.30 8.65 -21.50
CA LEU A 270 11.04 7.57 -20.84
C LEU A 270 11.39 7.94 -19.38
N VAL A 271 11.75 9.20 -19.12
CA VAL A 271 12.04 9.69 -17.78
C VAL A 271 10.80 9.69 -16.91
N ARG A 272 9.70 10.31 -17.36
CA ARG A 272 8.45 10.38 -16.56
C ARG A 272 7.82 9.03 -16.31
N ASN A 273 7.86 8.15 -17.30
CA ASN A 273 7.31 6.81 -17.18
C ASN A 273 7.87 6.06 -15.95
N MET A 274 9.16 6.20 -15.67
CA MET A 274 9.82 5.44 -14.61
C MET A 274 9.86 6.16 -13.25
N GLN A 275 9.64 7.48 -13.18
CA GLN A 275 9.78 8.26 -11.93
C GLN A 275 8.90 7.75 -10.78
N SER A 276 7.77 7.12 -11.09
CA SER A 276 6.89 6.51 -10.09
C SER A 276 7.52 5.30 -9.36
N ILE A 277 8.61 4.72 -9.87
CA ILE A 277 9.29 3.58 -9.24
C ILE A 277 9.89 3.98 -7.89
N ARG A 278 10.38 5.22 -7.76
CA ARG A 278 10.86 5.73 -6.46
C ARG A 278 9.80 5.55 -5.38
N ALA A 279 8.56 5.96 -5.67
CA ALA A 279 7.44 5.82 -4.74
C ALA A 279 7.09 4.34 -4.48
N GLN A 280 7.16 3.50 -5.51
CA GLN A 280 6.92 2.07 -5.35
C GLN A 280 7.94 1.43 -4.42
N ASN A 281 9.23 1.69 -4.63
CA ASN A 281 10.28 1.20 -3.74
C ASN A 281 10.19 1.78 -2.33
N GLY A 282 9.90 3.07 -2.18
CA GLY A 282 9.74 3.69 -0.86
C GLY A 282 8.54 3.18 -0.05
N MET A 283 7.46 2.75 -0.72
CA MET A 283 6.25 2.25 -0.05
C MET A 283 6.31 0.75 0.27
N ILE A 284 6.93 -0.07 -0.59
CA ILE A 284 6.87 -1.53 -0.46
C ILE A 284 7.45 -2.03 0.87
N PHE A 285 8.48 -1.39 1.42
CA PHE A 285 9.06 -1.78 2.71
C PHE A 285 8.05 -1.67 3.86
N GLY A 286 7.32 -0.55 3.92
CA GLY A 286 6.26 -0.35 4.91
C GLY A 286 5.08 -1.29 4.72
N LEU A 287 4.77 -1.68 3.48
CA LEU A 287 3.76 -2.69 3.17
C LEU A 287 4.23 -4.09 3.60
N MET A 288 5.52 -4.42 3.41
CA MET A 288 6.10 -5.68 3.90
C MET A 288 6.09 -5.78 5.42
N ASP A 289 6.19 -4.65 6.15
CA ASP A 289 6.06 -4.59 7.61
C ASP A 289 4.60 -4.75 8.10
N ARG A 290 3.65 -4.91 7.17
CA ARG A 290 2.22 -5.13 7.42
C ARG A 290 1.67 -6.39 6.73
N GLU A 291 2.54 -7.31 6.35
CA GLU A 291 2.12 -8.50 5.57
C GLU A 291 1.08 -9.36 6.28
N ASP A 292 1.10 -9.42 7.61
CA ASP A 292 0.12 -10.14 8.45
C ASP A 292 -1.31 -9.58 8.36
N ARG A 293 -1.44 -8.32 7.94
CA ARG A 293 -2.69 -7.59 7.78
C ARG A 293 -2.82 -6.90 6.43
N LEU A 294 -2.13 -7.43 5.41
CA LEU A 294 -2.20 -7.00 4.01
C LEU A 294 -2.87 -8.10 3.17
N GLU A 295 -3.92 -7.77 2.46
CA GLU A 295 -4.56 -8.67 1.50
C GLU A 295 -3.80 -8.71 0.18
N ILE A 296 -3.54 -7.51 -0.39
CA ILE A 296 -2.77 -7.33 -1.63
C ILE A 296 -2.25 -5.89 -1.73
N SER A 297 -1.13 -5.71 -2.40
CA SER A 297 -0.65 -4.41 -2.86
C SER A 297 -0.28 -4.45 -4.34
N ILE A 298 -0.82 -3.53 -5.14
CA ILE A 298 -0.69 -3.53 -6.59
C ILE A 298 0.11 -2.30 -7.03
N PRO A 299 1.38 -2.47 -7.42
CA PRO A 299 2.15 -1.38 -8.02
C PRO A 299 1.48 -0.95 -9.32
N PHE A 300 1.31 0.37 -9.50
CA PHE A 300 0.64 0.90 -10.70
C PHE A 300 1.54 0.84 -11.92
N ASN A 301 1.83 -0.39 -12.36
CA ASN A 301 2.51 -0.74 -13.61
C ASN A 301 1.49 -1.45 -14.49
N THR A 302 1.12 -0.84 -15.62
CA THR A 302 0.14 -1.42 -16.53
C THR A 302 0.81 -2.27 -17.62
N ASP A 303 0.02 -3.09 -18.29
CA ASP A 303 0.43 -3.80 -19.50
C ASP A 303 0.78 -2.82 -20.64
N GLU A 304 0.61 -3.21 -21.90
CA GLU A 304 0.84 -2.33 -23.08
C GLU A 304 -0.14 -1.15 -23.15
N ALA A 305 -1.24 -1.18 -22.40
CA ALA A 305 -2.32 -0.18 -22.41
C ALA A 305 -2.72 0.27 -23.83
N LYS A 306 -2.93 -0.69 -24.74
CA LYS A 306 -3.23 -0.44 -26.16
C LYS A 306 -4.42 0.50 -26.38
N TRP A 307 -5.34 0.56 -25.40
CA TRP A 307 -6.49 1.47 -25.41
C TRP A 307 -6.08 2.94 -25.47
N HIS A 308 -4.91 3.29 -24.93
CA HIS A 308 -4.40 4.67 -24.88
C HIS A 308 -3.74 5.10 -26.21
N ILE A 309 -3.21 4.19 -27.01
CA ILE A 309 -2.51 4.49 -28.26
C ILE A 309 -3.54 4.89 -29.32
N THR A 310 -3.87 6.18 -29.39
CA THR A 310 -4.87 6.78 -30.26
C THR A 310 -4.35 8.07 -30.90
N LYS A 311 -5.00 8.54 -31.98
CA LYS A 311 -4.67 9.83 -32.61
C LYS A 311 -4.73 10.99 -31.61
N LYS A 312 -5.73 10.98 -30.69
CA LYS A 312 -5.88 11.97 -29.62
C LYS A 312 -4.63 12.06 -28.74
N ASN A 313 -4.02 10.93 -28.45
CA ASN A 313 -2.82 10.83 -27.63
C ASN A 313 -1.53 10.80 -28.47
N LYS A 314 -1.56 11.29 -29.73
CA LYS A 314 -0.40 11.30 -30.64
C LYS A 314 0.22 9.91 -30.83
N TYR A 315 -0.56 8.86 -30.66
CA TYR A 315 -0.13 7.45 -30.67
C TYR A 315 0.98 7.12 -29.66
N LEU A 316 1.13 7.93 -28.62
CA LEU A 316 2.08 7.67 -27.54
C LEU A 316 1.53 6.64 -26.53
N PRO A 317 2.39 5.89 -25.84
CA PRO A 317 1.99 4.96 -24.78
C PRO A 317 1.32 5.67 -23.60
N TYR A 318 0.60 4.91 -22.81
CA TYR A 318 0.14 5.38 -21.49
C TYR A 318 1.32 5.55 -20.53
N LYS A 319 1.27 6.55 -19.67
CA LYS A 319 2.38 6.93 -18.79
C LYS A 319 2.86 5.86 -17.80
N ALA A 320 2.07 4.84 -17.52
CA ALA A 320 2.37 3.80 -16.55
C ALA A 320 2.64 2.41 -17.16
N VAL A 321 2.85 2.34 -18.49
CA VAL A 321 3.08 1.05 -19.16
C VAL A 321 4.41 0.42 -18.80
N LEU A 322 4.39 -0.90 -18.63
CA LEU A 322 5.58 -1.72 -18.52
C LEU A 322 6.17 -2.04 -19.89
N TRP A 323 5.32 -2.21 -20.92
CA TRP A 323 5.74 -2.40 -22.31
C TRP A 323 5.30 -1.22 -23.18
N ARG A 324 6.23 -0.68 -23.95
CA ARG A 324 5.97 0.32 -24.98
C ARG A 324 6.19 -0.25 -26.40
N PRO A 325 5.57 0.35 -27.43
CA PRO A 325 5.97 0.04 -28.80
C PRO A 325 7.45 0.31 -29.03
N GLU A 326 8.10 -0.54 -29.83
CA GLU A 326 9.45 -0.25 -30.35
C GLU A 326 9.45 1.06 -31.14
N ASN A 327 8.48 1.19 -32.05
CA ASN A 327 8.26 2.35 -32.90
C ASN A 327 7.06 3.18 -32.37
N MET A 328 7.32 4.10 -31.44
CA MET A 328 6.30 4.99 -30.88
C MET A 328 5.81 6.04 -31.88
N GLY A 329 4.59 6.56 -31.66
CA GLY A 329 4.02 7.64 -32.48
C GLY A 329 3.33 7.17 -33.75
N VAL A 330 3.09 5.88 -33.89
CA VAL A 330 2.39 5.27 -35.03
C VAL A 330 1.06 4.63 -34.62
N PRO A 331 0.09 4.49 -35.54
CA PRO A 331 -1.14 3.75 -35.29
C PRO A 331 -0.89 2.31 -34.80
N LYS A 332 -1.83 1.74 -34.06
CA LYS A 332 -1.69 0.37 -33.51
C LYS A 332 -1.38 -0.70 -34.55
N SER A 333 -1.89 -0.54 -35.78
CA SER A 333 -1.68 -1.47 -36.90
C SER A 333 -0.24 -1.46 -37.43
N GLU A 334 0.54 -0.44 -37.11
CA GLU A 334 1.91 -0.24 -37.57
C GLU A 334 2.95 -0.55 -36.50
N ILE A 335 2.53 -1.01 -35.30
CA ILE A 335 3.44 -1.38 -34.23
C ILE A 335 4.22 -2.64 -34.62
N THR A 336 5.53 -2.55 -34.64
CA THR A 336 6.45 -3.63 -35.04
C THR A 336 6.76 -4.61 -33.93
N GLY A 337 6.79 -4.13 -32.67
CA GLY A 337 7.11 -4.94 -31.50
C GLY A 337 6.90 -4.19 -30.21
N TRP A 338 7.15 -4.89 -29.08
CA TRP A 338 6.99 -4.35 -27.73
C TRP A 338 8.29 -4.57 -26.95
N VAL A 339 8.73 -3.53 -26.23
CA VAL A 339 9.93 -3.57 -25.38
C VAL A 339 9.59 -3.04 -24.00
N TYR A 340 10.32 -3.50 -23.00
CA TYR A 340 10.19 -2.99 -21.64
C TYR A 340 10.51 -1.49 -21.59
N THR A 341 9.78 -0.79 -20.74
CA THR A 341 10.18 0.53 -20.23
C THR A 341 11.10 0.35 -19.03
N ASN A 342 11.71 1.44 -18.55
CA ASN A 342 12.54 1.40 -17.35
C ASN A 342 11.78 1.04 -16.06
N ARG A 343 10.45 0.93 -16.13
CA ARG A 343 9.64 0.40 -15.01
C ARG A 343 9.95 -1.06 -14.68
N ILE A 344 10.58 -1.78 -15.60
CA ILE A 344 11.04 -3.15 -15.38
C ILE A 344 12.00 -3.25 -14.20
N HIS A 345 12.78 -2.20 -13.93
CA HIS A 345 13.76 -2.19 -12.84
C HIS A 345 13.14 -2.31 -11.44
N PHE A 346 11.85 -2.00 -11.27
CA PHE A 346 11.14 -2.37 -10.04
C PHE A 346 11.10 -3.89 -9.84
N TYR A 347 10.89 -4.65 -10.92
CA TYR A 347 10.86 -6.12 -10.84
C TYR A 347 12.28 -6.71 -10.82
N ASP A 348 13.23 -6.12 -11.55
CA ASP A 348 14.65 -6.52 -11.53
C ASP A 348 15.23 -6.53 -10.12
N ILE A 349 14.98 -5.45 -9.34
CA ILE A 349 15.55 -5.32 -7.99
C ILE A 349 15.02 -6.38 -7.03
N TRP A 350 13.75 -6.81 -7.20
CA TRP A 350 13.04 -7.68 -6.28
C TRP A 350 12.89 -9.15 -6.74
N LYS A 351 13.22 -9.50 -7.99
CA LYS A 351 12.89 -10.82 -8.57
C LYS A 351 13.40 -12.02 -7.78
N ASP A 352 14.53 -11.89 -7.08
CA ASP A 352 15.16 -12.99 -6.36
C ASP A 352 14.80 -13.03 -4.87
N VAL A 353 14.29 -11.91 -4.31
CA VAL A 353 14.03 -11.77 -2.88
C VAL A 353 12.85 -12.65 -2.46
N LYS A 354 13.09 -13.60 -1.52
CA LYS A 354 12.11 -14.57 -1.03
C LYS A 354 12.56 -15.25 0.26
N GLY A 355 11.67 -15.99 0.88
CA GLY A 355 11.95 -16.85 2.01
C GLY A 355 11.58 -16.25 3.35
N LYS A 356 12.15 -16.79 4.42
CA LYS A 356 11.86 -16.43 5.80
C LYS A 356 12.54 -15.13 6.20
N ARG A 357 11.82 -14.31 6.97
CA ARG A 357 12.31 -13.01 7.47
C ARG A 357 13.43 -13.21 8.49
N VAL A 358 14.46 -12.41 8.32
CA VAL A 358 15.61 -12.31 9.25
C VAL A 358 15.44 -11.03 10.07
N SER A 359 15.91 -11.05 11.31
CA SER A 359 15.88 -9.88 12.19
C SER A 359 16.74 -8.73 11.65
N VAL A 360 16.12 -7.56 11.57
CA VAL A 360 16.76 -6.33 11.10
C VAL A 360 16.44 -5.17 12.04
N SER A 361 17.36 -4.21 12.11
CA SER A 361 17.13 -2.93 12.78
C SER A 361 17.90 -1.81 12.08
N THR A 362 17.44 -0.60 12.22
CA THR A 362 18.12 0.61 11.77
C THR A 362 18.00 1.68 12.85
N SER A 363 19.02 2.48 13.03
CA SER A 363 19.00 3.66 13.90
C SER A 363 18.53 4.93 13.18
N ASN A 364 18.52 4.90 11.84
CA ASN A 364 18.05 6.00 11.01
C ASN A 364 16.68 5.65 10.40
N PRO A 365 15.59 6.36 10.73
CA PRO A 365 14.26 6.08 10.21
C PRO A 365 14.15 6.26 8.68
N ASP A 366 15.05 7.03 8.07
CA ASP A 366 15.07 7.23 6.61
C ASP A 366 15.63 6.04 5.85
N ILE A 367 16.33 5.15 6.55
CA ILE A 367 16.86 3.92 5.94
C ILE A 367 15.92 2.76 6.23
N GLN A 368 15.21 2.35 5.21
CA GLN A 368 14.37 1.16 5.27
C GLN A 368 15.21 -0.10 5.06
N VAL A 369 14.91 -1.16 5.77
CA VAL A 369 15.63 -2.43 5.67
C VAL A 369 14.69 -3.61 5.77
N GLN A 370 14.90 -4.60 4.89
CA GLN A 370 14.28 -5.93 4.96
C GLN A 370 15.36 -6.99 4.73
N ALA A 371 15.24 -8.14 5.38
CA ALA A 371 16.11 -9.26 5.09
C ALA A 371 15.34 -10.58 5.08
N PHE A 372 15.71 -11.45 4.14
CA PHE A 372 15.06 -12.74 3.93
C PHE A 372 16.10 -13.83 3.65
N THR A 373 15.80 -15.06 4.03
CA THR A 373 16.66 -16.21 3.72
C THR A 373 15.86 -17.39 3.19
N GLU A 374 16.41 -18.03 2.18
CA GLU A 374 15.91 -19.30 1.66
C GLU A 374 17.09 -20.19 1.24
N ASN A 375 17.16 -21.38 1.78
CA ASN A 375 18.28 -22.30 1.55
C ASN A 375 19.63 -21.64 1.88
N LYS A 376 20.55 -21.55 0.91
CA LYS A 376 21.87 -20.93 1.05
C LYS A 376 21.89 -19.47 0.61
N GLN A 377 20.73 -18.85 0.40
CA GLN A 377 20.63 -17.45 0.00
C GLN A 377 20.18 -16.58 1.17
N LEU A 378 20.84 -15.43 1.35
CA LEU A 378 20.41 -14.35 2.23
C LEU A 378 20.28 -13.08 1.41
N TYR A 379 19.12 -12.46 1.45
CA TYR A 379 18.82 -11.21 0.77
C TYR A 379 18.69 -10.10 1.80
N VAL A 380 19.42 -9.00 1.63
CA VAL A 380 19.28 -7.78 2.42
C VAL A 380 18.94 -6.64 1.49
N ALA A 381 17.74 -6.09 1.62
CA ALA A 381 17.27 -4.95 0.86
C ALA A 381 17.34 -3.69 1.72
N LEU A 382 17.89 -2.61 1.16
CA LEU A 382 17.97 -1.29 1.77
C LEU A 382 17.36 -0.25 0.82
N ASN A 383 16.71 0.78 1.37
CA ASN A 383 16.19 1.90 0.59
C ASN A 383 16.38 3.21 1.35
N ASN A 384 16.83 4.24 0.66
CA ASN A 384 16.97 5.57 1.22
C ASN A 384 15.73 6.44 0.90
N LEU A 385 15.00 6.82 1.94
CA LEU A 385 13.83 7.73 1.85
C LEU A 385 14.21 9.20 1.89
N ASP A 386 15.43 9.54 2.38
CA ASP A 386 15.89 10.94 2.49
C ASP A 386 16.16 11.55 1.09
N GLU A 387 16.11 12.86 1.04
CA GLU A 387 16.48 13.67 -0.13
C GLU A 387 18.01 13.87 -0.26
N ARG A 388 18.78 13.26 0.63
CA ARG A 388 20.25 13.31 0.68
C ARG A 388 20.84 11.91 0.75
N PRO A 389 22.04 11.71 0.20
CA PRO A 389 22.80 10.48 0.43
C PRO A 389 22.99 10.22 1.93
N GLN A 390 22.83 8.97 2.33
CA GLN A 390 22.96 8.53 3.72
C GLN A 390 24.17 7.61 3.88
N LYS A 391 25.00 7.87 4.90
CA LYS A 391 26.06 6.97 5.29
C LYS A 391 25.49 5.79 6.05
N ILE A 392 25.81 4.57 5.62
CA ILE A 392 25.40 3.31 6.22
C ILE A 392 26.58 2.70 6.96
N ASP A 393 26.46 2.47 8.26
CA ASP A 393 27.30 1.57 9.05
C ASP A 393 26.61 0.19 9.05
N PHE A 394 27.06 -0.67 8.16
CA PHE A 394 26.39 -1.95 7.87
C PHE A 394 27.00 -3.07 8.70
N ARG A 395 26.14 -3.76 9.46
CA ARG A 395 26.51 -4.91 10.28
C ARG A 395 25.69 -6.13 9.89
N LEU A 396 26.41 -7.19 9.58
CA LEU A 396 25.84 -8.50 9.29
C LEU A 396 26.44 -9.52 10.27
N GLU A 397 25.62 -10.00 11.20
CA GLU A 397 26.07 -10.86 12.29
C GLU A 397 25.69 -12.32 12.03
N GLY A 398 26.64 -13.23 12.29
CA GLY A 398 26.40 -14.68 12.32
C GLY A 398 26.74 -15.45 11.06
N VAL A 399 27.12 -14.80 9.96
CA VAL A 399 27.48 -15.49 8.68
C VAL A 399 28.79 -15.05 8.04
N GLU A 400 29.59 -14.24 8.67
CA GLU A 400 30.78 -13.61 8.10
C GLU A 400 31.77 -14.62 7.49
N LYS A 401 31.93 -15.79 8.14
CA LYS A 401 32.78 -16.89 7.67
C LYS A 401 32.11 -17.83 6.68
N SER A 402 30.80 -17.67 6.46
CA SER A 402 29.98 -18.53 5.61
C SER A 402 29.72 -17.96 4.22
N VAL A 403 30.03 -16.71 3.98
CA VAL A 403 29.82 -16.05 2.70
C VAL A 403 30.76 -16.63 1.63
N GLN A 404 30.21 -17.00 0.46
CA GLN A 404 30.93 -17.46 -0.72
C GLN A 404 31.01 -16.36 -1.79
N SER A 405 29.90 -15.67 -2.04
CA SER A 405 29.81 -14.59 -3.01
C SER A 405 28.69 -13.64 -2.62
N ILE A 406 28.77 -12.42 -3.10
CA ILE A 406 27.75 -11.38 -2.89
C ILE A 406 27.41 -10.79 -4.26
N TYR A 407 26.13 -10.90 -4.61
CA TYR A 407 25.57 -10.27 -5.80
C TYR A 407 24.81 -9.02 -5.38
N VAL A 408 25.17 -7.90 -5.97
CA VAL A 408 24.63 -6.57 -5.66
C VAL A 408 23.77 -6.11 -6.81
N LYS A 409 22.55 -5.70 -6.50
CA LYS A 409 21.66 -4.97 -7.40
C LYS A 409 21.43 -3.58 -6.81
N SER A 410 21.56 -2.54 -7.62
CA SER A 410 21.31 -1.16 -7.22
C SER A 410 20.44 -0.45 -8.25
N LEU A 411 19.45 0.28 -7.77
CA LEU A 411 18.56 1.12 -8.57
C LEU A 411 18.44 2.49 -7.93
N THR A 412 18.95 3.52 -8.62
CA THR A 412 18.74 4.93 -8.25
C THR A 412 17.75 5.57 -9.22
N VAL A 413 16.71 6.21 -8.70
CA VAL A 413 15.65 6.86 -9.48
C VAL A 413 15.76 8.37 -9.35
N PHE A 414 16.25 9.03 -10.39
CA PHE A 414 16.43 10.48 -10.45
C PHE A 414 15.11 11.20 -10.78
N GLU A 415 15.00 12.49 -10.42
CA GLU A 415 13.82 13.29 -10.73
C GLU A 415 13.70 13.65 -12.22
N ASP A 416 14.83 14.00 -12.84
CA ASP A 416 14.86 14.57 -14.19
C ASP A 416 15.74 13.78 -15.17
N ASP A 417 16.18 12.58 -14.81
CA ASP A 417 17.03 11.73 -15.65
C ASP A 417 16.55 10.28 -15.65
N LEU A 418 17.15 9.48 -16.55
CA LEU A 418 16.92 8.03 -16.58
C LEU A 418 17.46 7.37 -15.31
N PRO A 419 16.88 6.25 -14.87
CA PRO A 419 17.37 5.56 -13.69
C PRO A 419 18.74 4.97 -13.94
N ARG A 420 19.51 4.87 -12.89
CA ARG A 420 20.75 4.09 -12.91
C ARG A 420 20.47 2.74 -12.27
N TYR A 421 20.48 1.70 -13.10
CA TYR A 421 20.40 0.32 -12.64
C TYR A 421 21.70 -0.41 -12.99
N TYR A 422 22.25 -1.11 -12.02
CA TYR A 422 23.37 -2.01 -12.25
C TYR A 422 23.30 -3.23 -11.34
N GLU A 423 23.94 -4.30 -11.77
CA GLU A 423 24.12 -5.52 -10.99
C GLU A 423 25.56 -6.03 -11.17
N THR A 424 26.14 -6.51 -10.09
CA THR A 424 27.54 -6.98 -10.10
C THR A 424 27.79 -7.96 -8.95
N THR A 425 28.82 -8.80 -9.12
CA THR A 425 29.33 -9.65 -8.04
C THR A 425 30.54 -8.97 -7.41
N VAL A 426 30.54 -8.92 -6.08
CA VAL A 426 31.65 -8.35 -5.30
C VAL A 426 32.17 -9.35 -4.28
N PRO A 427 33.46 -9.29 -3.90
CA PRO A 427 34.03 -10.20 -2.91
C PRO A 427 33.57 -9.89 -1.48
N SER A 428 33.28 -8.63 -1.18
CA SER A 428 32.86 -8.16 0.15
C SER A 428 32.04 -6.88 0.02
N ILE A 429 31.24 -6.59 1.05
CA ILE A 429 30.61 -5.29 1.24
C ILE A 429 31.40 -4.53 2.30
N PRO A 430 31.80 -3.27 2.06
CA PRO A 430 32.39 -2.42 3.08
C PRO A 430 31.47 -2.31 4.30
N SER A 431 32.05 -2.24 5.50
CA SER A 431 31.29 -1.97 6.73
C SER A 431 30.63 -0.59 6.73
N GLU A 432 31.19 0.33 5.93
CA GLU A 432 30.66 1.67 5.72
C GLU A 432 30.54 1.95 4.21
N PHE A 433 29.37 2.43 3.79
CA PHE A 433 29.13 2.88 2.43
C PHE A 433 28.03 3.96 2.38
N PHE A 434 27.89 4.62 1.25
CA PHE A 434 26.81 5.57 1.04
C PHE A 434 25.68 4.94 0.22
N LEU A 435 24.46 5.25 0.61
CA LEU A 435 23.25 4.98 -0.17
C LEU A 435 22.76 6.30 -0.73
N ASP A 436 22.71 6.44 -2.04
CA ASP A 436 22.31 7.68 -2.72
C ASP A 436 20.85 8.04 -2.43
N THR A 437 20.48 9.28 -2.71
CA THR A 437 19.08 9.72 -2.68
C THR A 437 18.24 8.82 -3.59
N ALA A 438 17.11 8.33 -3.06
CA ALA A 438 16.21 7.44 -3.78
C ALA A 438 16.86 6.16 -4.37
N GLU A 439 17.92 5.70 -3.74
CA GLU A 439 18.55 4.43 -4.09
C GLU A 439 17.94 3.28 -3.29
N THR A 440 17.62 2.22 -4.01
CA THR A 440 17.29 0.91 -3.46
C THR A 440 18.39 -0.07 -3.83
N ILE A 441 18.93 -0.79 -2.86
CA ILE A 441 19.96 -1.80 -3.08
C ILE A 441 19.48 -3.15 -2.52
N VAL A 442 19.79 -4.24 -3.23
CA VAL A 442 19.62 -5.61 -2.74
C VAL A 442 20.96 -6.32 -2.77
N LEU A 443 21.39 -6.76 -1.59
CA LEU A 443 22.59 -7.57 -1.38
C LEU A 443 22.17 -9.03 -1.27
N ALA A 444 22.49 -9.85 -2.27
CA ALA A 444 22.21 -11.28 -2.30
C ALA A 444 23.47 -12.07 -1.96
N TYR A 445 23.54 -12.61 -0.75
CA TYR A 445 24.64 -13.43 -0.26
C TYR A 445 24.40 -14.90 -0.60
N THR A 446 25.37 -15.55 -1.24
CA THR A 446 25.42 -17.01 -1.34
C THR A 446 26.27 -17.54 -0.20
N LEU A 447 25.72 -18.45 0.58
CA LEU A 447 26.35 -19.02 1.79
C LEU A 447 26.82 -20.45 1.56
N LYS A 448 27.83 -20.88 2.31
CA LYS A 448 28.33 -22.28 2.30
C LYS A 448 27.28 -23.27 2.79
N LYS A 449 26.45 -22.86 3.75
CA LYS A 449 25.37 -23.64 4.34
C LYS A 449 24.14 -22.78 4.58
N PRO A 450 22.93 -23.37 4.67
CA PRO A 450 21.73 -22.66 5.07
C PRO A 450 21.87 -21.99 6.43
N ILE A 451 21.03 -20.95 6.68
CA ILE A 451 20.92 -20.31 7.98
C ILE A 451 20.02 -21.15 8.88
N ASP A 452 20.51 -21.46 10.07
CA ASP A 452 19.74 -22.07 11.14
C ASP A 452 19.36 -20.99 12.15
N PHE A 453 18.08 -20.79 12.37
CA PHE A 453 17.58 -19.86 13.37
C PHE A 453 17.60 -20.51 14.75
N TYR A 454 18.18 -19.84 15.74
CA TYR A 454 18.20 -20.30 17.12
C TYR A 454 17.15 -19.60 17.98
N ARG A 455 16.68 -18.44 17.55
CA ARG A 455 15.72 -17.59 18.27
C ARG A 455 14.70 -17.01 17.33
N LYS A 456 13.58 -16.54 17.90
CA LYS A 456 12.49 -15.89 17.17
C LYS A 456 12.18 -14.55 17.81
N VAL A 457 12.09 -13.50 17.03
CA VAL A 457 11.53 -12.22 17.47
C VAL A 457 10.13 -12.05 16.88
N ILE A 458 9.16 -11.78 17.76
CA ILE A 458 7.76 -11.58 17.37
C ILE A 458 7.39 -10.13 17.65
N GLU A 459 6.91 -9.44 16.61
CA GLU A 459 6.41 -8.07 16.70
C GLU A 459 4.91 -8.11 16.98
N THR A 460 4.47 -7.39 18.01
CA THR A 460 3.06 -7.31 18.41
C THR A 460 2.67 -5.86 18.64
N ARG A 461 1.52 -5.46 18.11
CA ARG A 461 0.97 -4.13 18.23
C ARG A 461 -0.22 -4.09 19.19
N HIS A 462 -0.21 -3.10 20.07
CA HIS A 462 -1.31 -2.78 20.97
C HIS A 462 -1.86 -1.41 20.57
N TYR A 463 -3.15 -1.37 20.18
CA TYR A 463 -3.80 -0.16 19.71
C TYR A 463 -4.51 0.56 20.85
N SER A 464 -4.42 1.90 20.88
CA SER A 464 -5.16 2.70 21.85
C SER A 464 -6.65 2.71 21.52
N LYS A 465 -7.49 2.90 22.56
CA LYS A 465 -8.92 3.15 22.38
C LYS A 465 -9.20 4.59 21.97
N GLU A 466 -8.36 5.51 22.44
CA GLU A 466 -8.42 6.92 22.11
C GLU A 466 -8.00 7.13 20.66
N PHE A 467 -8.82 7.87 19.92
CA PHE A 467 -8.70 8.08 18.49
C PHE A 467 -9.05 9.53 18.16
N LEU A 468 -8.25 10.19 17.31
CA LEU A 468 -8.43 11.59 16.93
C LEU A 468 -8.56 12.56 18.12
N ALA A 469 -7.67 12.44 19.11
CA ALA A 469 -7.68 13.31 20.27
C ALA A 469 -7.22 14.74 19.88
N PRO A 470 -8.03 15.78 20.16
CA PRO A 470 -7.64 17.17 19.87
C PRO A 470 -6.45 17.59 20.73
N ILE A 471 -5.54 18.37 20.16
CA ILE A 471 -4.37 18.89 20.84
C ILE A 471 -4.64 20.29 21.38
N GLU A 472 -4.63 20.40 22.72
CA GLU A 472 -4.70 21.67 23.45
C GLU A 472 -3.37 21.90 24.17
N ALA A 473 -2.87 23.16 24.16
CA ALA A 473 -1.60 23.52 24.78
C ALA A 473 -1.54 23.07 26.25
N HIS A 474 -0.46 22.37 26.60
CA HIS A 474 -0.17 21.86 27.96
C HIS A 474 -1.20 20.90 28.56
N LYS A 475 -2.29 20.58 27.85
CA LYS A 475 -3.26 19.58 28.29
C LYS A 475 -2.73 18.17 28.05
N LYS A 476 -2.88 17.29 29.05
CA LYS A 476 -2.48 15.89 28.96
C LYS A 476 -3.55 15.09 28.22
N ILE A 477 -3.13 14.36 27.19
CA ILE A 477 -3.92 13.33 26.52
C ILE A 477 -3.46 12.00 27.11
N GLY A 478 -4.38 11.22 27.66
CA GLY A 478 -4.09 9.96 28.34
C GLY A 478 -4.40 8.74 27.48
N TYR A 479 -3.52 7.75 27.48
CA TYR A 479 -3.68 6.46 26.79
C TYR A 479 -3.40 5.31 27.74
N VAL A 480 -4.13 4.20 27.58
CA VAL A 480 -3.94 2.99 28.39
C VAL A 480 -3.79 1.78 27.46
N PHE A 481 -2.70 1.04 27.65
CA PHE A 481 -2.48 -0.23 26.97
C PHE A 481 -2.51 -1.35 28.00
N ASN A 482 -3.45 -2.28 27.88
CA ASN A 482 -3.64 -3.43 28.75
C ASN A 482 -3.17 -4.72 28.08
N ASN A 483 -2.94 -5.76 28.90
CA ASN A 483 -2.60 -7.12 28.45
C ASN A 483 -1.29 -7.18 27.62
N VAL A 484 -0.36 -6.26 27.87
CA VAL A 484 0.97 -6.30 27.28
C VAL A 484 1.79 -7.36 28.02
N LYS A 485 2.45 -8.25 27.29
CA LYS A 485 3.33 -9.26 27.89
C LYS A 485 4.73 -8.67 28.09
N PRO A 486 5.15 -8.35 29.34
CA PRO A 486 6.42 -7.67 29.57
C PRO A 486 7.64 -8.59 29.55
N ASN A 487 7.44 -9.91 29.53
CA ASN A 487 8.52 -10.88 29.58
C ASN A 487 9.24 -11.01 28.23
N ASN A 488 10.57 -11.16 28.27
CA ASN A 488 11.42 -11.37 27.10
C ASN A 488 11.35 -10.25 26.06
N LEU A 489 10.99 -9.03 26.46
CA LEU A 489 11.00 -7.87 25.57
C LEU A 489 12.45 -7.50 25.21
N VAL A 490 12.71 -7.34 23.93
CA VAL A 490 14.00 -6.85 23.40
C VAL A 490 13.90 -5.46 22.82
N ALA A 491 12.70 -5.01 22.45
CA ALA A 491 12.43 -3.64 22.03
C ALA A 491 10.98 -3.26 22.32
N ALA A 492 10.76 -1.96 22.54
CA ALA A 492 9.44 -1.36 22.61
C ALA A 492 9.48 0.04 22.00
N SER A 493 8.42 0.45 21.33
CA SER A 493 8.26 1.80 20.84
C SER A 493 6.80 2.25 20.92
N LEU A 494 6.60 3.54 21.13
CA LEU A 494 5.32 4.21 20.89
C LEU A 494 5.32 4.74 19.46
N ARG A 495 4.37 4.27 18.69
CA ARG A 495 4.13 4.75 17.34
C ARG A 495 3.02 5.80 17.41
N MET A 496 3.42 7.07 17.26
CA MET A 496 2.55 8.23 17.39
C MET A 496 2.27 8.84 16.02
N SER A 497 1.01 9.01 15.68
CA SER A 497 0.59 9.71 14.46
C SER A 497 -0.11 11.01 14.78
N ILE A 498 0.37 12.12 14.19
CA ILE A 498 -0.20 13.46 14.40
C ILE A 498 -0.54 14.13 13.07
N GLY A 499 -1.65 14.87 13.06
CA GLY A 499 -2.03 15.74 11.95
C GLY A 499 -2.22 17.16 12.43
N ARG A 500 -1.41 18.11 11.89
CA ARG A 500 -1.47 19.53 12.28
C ARG A 500 -0.79 20.44 11.26
N THR A 501 -0.87 21.76 11.42
CA THR A 501 -0.17 22.71 10.56
C THR A 501 1.34 22.65 10.78
N HIS A 502 2.12 23.06 9.77
CA HIS A 502 3.58 22.89 9.77
C HIS A 502 4.30 23.75 10.81
N ASP A 503 3.72 24.89 11.18
CA ASP A 503 4.24 25.84 12.16
C ASP A 503 4.11 25.37 13.61
N LEU A 504 3.22 24.42 13.89
CA LEU A 504 3.01 23.87 15.22
C LEU A 504 4.03 22.78 15.59
N SER A 505 4.30 22.64 16.89
CA SER A 505 5.26 21.69 17.42
C SER A 505 4.88 20.25 17.08
N LYS A 506 5.85 19.48 16.58
CA LYS A 506 5.71 18.03 16.32
C LYS A 506 6.35 17.19 17.44
N ARG A 507 6.85 17.83 18.50
CA ARG A 507 7.52 17.18 19.63
C ARG A 507 6.76 17.43 20.93
N PRO A 508 5.93 16.50 21.37
CA PRO A 508 5.30 16.56 22.69
C PRO A 508 6.26 16.13 23.79
N ILE A 509 5.85 16.38 25.03
CA ILE A 509 6.37 15.67 26.20
C ILE A 509 5.56 14.40 26.36
N ILE A 510 6.24 13.24 26.45
CA ILE A 510 5.63 11.93 26.61
C ILE A 510 6.08 11.32 27.93
N ASN A 511 5.12 10.91 28.74
CA ASN A 511 5.36 10.18 30.00
C ASN A 511 4.81 8.75 29.87
N VAL A 512 5.68 7.76 30.08
CA VAL A 512 5.32 6.34 30.09
C VAL A 512 5.50 5.81 31.51
N ASN A 513 4.42 5.42 32.15
CA ASN A 513 4.41 4.83 33.50
C ASN A 513 5.13 5.69 34.55
N GLY A 514 5.08 7.02 34.44
CA GLY A 514 5.73 7.96 35.34
C GLY A 514 7.09 8.47 34.86
N THR A 515 7.67 7.92 33.79
CA THR A 515 8.98 8.32 33.26
C THR A 515 8.83 9.05 31.93
N ILE A 516 9.54 10.19 31.76
CA ILE A 516 9.59 10.92 30.49
C ILE A 516 10.50 10.16 29.52
N VAL A 517 10.01 9.95 28.30
CA VAL A 517 10.76 9.38 27.17
C VAL A 517 11.09 10.45 26.15
N ASP A 518 12.25 10.34 25.51
CA ASP A 518 12.70 11.30 24.51
C ASP A 518 12.01 11.05 23.15
N VAL A 519 11.54 12.14 22.52
CA VAL A 519 10.91 12.09 21.21
C VAL A 519 11.94 12.44 20.14
N PRO A 520 12.21 11.55 19.17
CA PRO A 520 13.16 11.82 18.10
C PRO A 520 12.80 13.06 17.28
N PHE A 521 13.80 13.67 16.66
CA PHE A 521 13.59 14.80 15.74
C PHE A 521 13.27 14.36 14.32
N ASN A 522 13.77 13.17 13.92
CA ASN A 522 13.70 12.69 12.57
C ASN A 522 12.44 11.87 12.33
N TRP A 523 11.62 12.32 11.41
CA TRP A 523 10.44 11.60 10.90
C TRP A 523 10.85 10.79 9.68
N LYS A 524 10.30 9.59 9.53
CA LYS A 524 10.63 8.70 8.43
C LYS A 524 10.39 9.36 7.07
N GLY A 525 11.47 9.55 6.32
CA GLY A 525 11.46 10.09 4.96
C GLY A 525 11.24 11.61 4.92
N TYR A 526 10.57 12.02 3.89
CA TYR A 526 10.29 13.40 3.55
C TYR A 526 9.54 14.17 4.64
N ASP A 527 9.94 15.43 4.87
CA ASP A 527 9.38 16.31 5.92
C ASP A 527 7.95 16.82 5.66
N GLN A 528 7.40 16.53 4.50
CA GLN A 528 6.07 16.93 4.06
C GLN A 528 5.87 18.45 3.83
N ALA A 529 6.94 19.24 3.69
CA ALA A 529 6.86 20.70 3.55
C ALA A 529 5.94 21.18 2.43
N ASN A 530 5.82 20.39 1.33
CA ASN A 530 4.95 20.70 0.19
C ASN A 530 3.49 20.25 0.38
N ARG A 531 3.14 19.62 1.49
CA ARG A 531 1.75 19.27 1.81
C ARG A 531 1.05 20.43 2.52
N LYS A 532 -0.26 20.54 2.34
CA LYS A 532 -1.07 21.60 2.98
C LYS A 532 -1.02 21.54 4.51
N LYS A 533 -0.95 20.35 5.08
CA LYS A 533 -0.78 20.08 6.50
C LYS A 533 0.17 18.91 6.68
N PHE A 534 0.84 18.84 7.80
CA PHE A 534 1.60 17.68 8.20
C PHE A 534 0.65 16.58 8.71
N PHE A 535 0.84 15.36 8.23
CA PHE A 535 0.23 14.16 8.79
C PHE A 535 1.23 13.02 8.70
N GLY A 536 1.75 12.57 9.85
CA GLY A 536 2.83 11.59 9.87
C GLY A 536 2.84 10.75 11.13
N ALA A 537 3.46 9.56 11.02
CA ALA A 537 3.76 8.65 12.11
C ALA A 537 5.24 8.70 12.46
N ILE A 538 5.57 8.61 13.75
CA ILE A 538 6.93 8.53 14.28
C ILE A 538 7.01 7.39 15.29
N ASP A 539 8.10 6.62 15.24
CA ASP A 539 8.41 5.58 16.21
C ASP A 539 9.31 6.19 17.31
N ILE A 540 8.81 6.15 18.54
CA ILE A 540 9.46 6.73 19.73
C ILE A 540 9.95 5.56 20.59
N PRO A 541 11.27 5.32 20.69
CA PRO A 541 11.79 4.24 21.49
C PRO A 541 11.40 4.35 22.97
N VAL A 542 10.96 3.26 23.56
CA VAL A 542 10.63 3.15 24.98
C VAL A 542 11.56 2.13 25.63
N PRO A 543 12.29 2.46 26.71
CA PRO A 543 13.06 1.48 27.45
C PRO A 543 12.19 0.30 27.90
N VAL A 544 12.60 -0.92 27.59
CA VAL A 544 11.79 -2.13 27.83
C VAL A 544 11.46 -2.34 29.31
N ASN A 545 12.32 -1.89 30.22
CA ASN A 545 12.07 -1.97 31.67
C ASN A 545 10.93 -1.06 32.16
N LEU A 546 10.47 -0.10 31.34
CA LEU A 546 9.30 0.71 31.64
C LEU A 546 7.98 0.00 31.27
N ILE A 547 8.05 -1.00 30.40
CA ILE A 547 6.85 -1.70 29.92
C ILE A 547 6.32 -2.67 30.99
N LYS A 548 5.05 -2.59 31.24
CA LYS A 548 4.28 -3.39 32.20
C LYS A 548 3.12 -4.09 31.51
N GLU A 549 2.41 -4.96 32.21
CA GLU A 549 1.17 -5.57 31.72
C GLU A 549 0.09 -4.51 31.41
N LYS A 550 0.02 -3.47 32.26
CA LYS A 550 -0.80 -2.27 32.03
C LYS A 550 0.11 -1.05 31.94
N ASN A 551 0.02 -0.32 30.84
CA ASN A 551 0.83 0.88 30.58
C ASN A 551 -0.05 2.11 30.49
N ASN A 552 0.32 3.15 31.24
CA ASN A 552 -0.31 4.47 31.17
C ASN A 552 0.66 5.41 30.45
N VAL A 553 0.16 6.05 29.41
CA VAL A 553 0.94 7.03 28.62
C VAL A 553 0.21 8.35 28.62
N PHE A 554 0.92 9.43 28.92
CA PHE A 554 0.41 10.80 28.87
C PHE A 554 1.24 11.61 27.88
N ILE A 555 0.57 12.32 26.99
CA ILE A 555 1.17 13.14 25.94
C ILE A 555 0.65 14.56 26.07
N SER A 556 1.56 15.57 26.05
CA SER A 556 1.18 16.97 26.03
C SER A 556 2.05 17.79 25.08
N PHE A 557 1.43 18.72 24.37
CA PHE A 557 2.09 19.61 23.42
C PHE A 557 2.21 21.02 24.00
N PRO A 558 3.21 21.82 23.57
CA PRO A 558 3.39 23.19 24.05
C PRO A 558 2.36 24.16 23.44
N ASP A 559 1.69 23.77 22.36
CA ASP A 559 0.79 24.62 21.55
C ASP A 559 -0.50 23.87 21.18
N SER A 560 -1.56 24.60 20.88
CA SER A 560 -2.87 24.06 20.51
C SER A 560 -3.02 23.91 19.00
N GLY A 561 -3.87 22.97 18.57
CA GLY A 561 -4.29 22.78 17.19
C GLY A 561 -3.86 21.44 16.58
N GLY A 562 -4.71 20.92 15.70
CA GLY A 562 -4.58 19.59 15.11
C GLY A 562 -4.96 18.47 16.09
N HIS A 563 -4.66 17.24 15.70
CA HIS A 563 -5.05 16.03 16.44
C HIS A 563 -3.88 15.06 16.56
N LEU A 564 -3.82 14.38 17.69
CA LEU A 564 -3.13 13.11 17.82
C LEU A 564 -4.08 12.04 17.29
N SER A 565 -3.82 11.57 16.07
CA SER A 565 -4.75 10.68 15.38
C SER A 565 -4.73 9.27 15.96
N THR A 566 -3.55 8.75 16.28
CA THR A 566 -3.38 7.39 16.84
C THR A 566 -2.15 7.30 17.73
N LEU A 567 -2.21 6.42 18.72
CA LEU A 567 -1.06 5.94 19.47
C LEU A 567 -1.09 4.41 19.53
N ILE A 568 0.01 3.79 19.12
CA ILE A 568 0.17 2.33 19.09
C ILE A 568 1.42 1.99 19.91
N LEU A 569 1.32 1.01 20.79
CA LEU A 569 2.49 0.45 21.48
C LEU A 569 2.93 -0.80 20.71
N ASP A 570 4.10 -0.71 20.09
CA ASP A 570 4.76 -1.81 19.37
C ASP A 570 5.80 -2.47 20.28
N VAL A 571 5.72 -3.77 20.46
CA VAL A 571 6.67 -4.52 21.29
C VAL A 571 7.25 -5.71 20.53
N LYS A 572 8.54 -5.98 20.78
CA LYS A 572 9.25 -7.12 20.19
C LYS A 572 9.66 -8.08 21.30
N THR A 573 9.14 -9.30 21.21
CA THR A 573 9.40 -10.37 22.19
C THR A 573 10.38 -11.38 21.58
N LEU A 574 11.45 -11.70 22.30
CA LEU A 574 12.41 -12.73 21.90
C LEU A 574 12.03 -14.07 22.56
N ASN A 575 11.89 -15.09 21.73
CA ASN A 575 11.62 -16.47 22.16
C ASN A 575 12.75 -17.39 21.66
N GLU A 576 12.99 -18.44 22.42
CA GLU A 576 13.92 -19.52 22.05
C GLU A 576 13.34 -20.40 20.94
#